data_82ed111d73a2f0a256d9a37857d0e73c
#
_entry.id   82ed111d73a2f0a256d9a37857d0e73c
#
_cell.length_a   1.000
_cell.length_b   1.000
_cell.length_c   1.000
_cell.angle_alpha   90.00
_cell.angle_beta   90.00
_cell.angle_gamma   90.00
#
_symmetry.space_group_name_H-M   'P 1'
#
loop_
_entity.id
_entity.type
_entity.pdbx_description
1 polymer ?
#
loop_
_entity_poly.entity_id
_entity_poly.type
_entity_poly.pdbx_seq_one_letter_code
_entity_poly.pdbx_strand_id
1 'polypeptide(L)'
;MAEAVTTQTIIDGERNCVMKFTNVSDGTGESAVAKVDVSALATNAAGQACSEVRIMRISHAIVGMSVQLFFNASTNVLAMELAESSNGHMDFKNFGGIPNNAGSGKNGDILFTTKGHSSGDTYSITLEMAKVYSD
;
A
#
# COMPACT_ATOMS: atom_id res chain seq x y z
N MET A 1 6.30 13.78 20.21
CA MET A 1 6.97 13.63 18.91
C MET A 1 5.98 13.08 17.90
N ALA A 2 5.90 13.68 16.74
CA ALA A 2 4.97 13.22 15.71
C ALA A 2 5.49 11.95 15.05
N GLU A 3 4.59 11.15 14.47
CA GLU A 3 5.00 10.02 13.67
C GLU A 3 5.85 10.46 12.49
N ALA A 4 6.96 9.77 12.27
CA ALA A 4 7.85 10.07 11.15
C ALA A 4 7.47 9.17 9.97
N VAL A 5 6.56 9.67 9.14
CA VAL A 5 6.00 8.93 8.01
C VAL A 5 6.62 9.45 6.72
N THR A 6 7.13 8.53 5.90
CA THR A 6 7.72 8.90 4.61
C THR A 6 7.19 7.98 3.52
N THR A 7 6.84 8.56 2.38
CA THR A 7 6.48 7.83 1.17
C THR A 7 7.52 8.17 0.11
N GLN A 8 8.08 7.12 -0.51
CA GLN A 8 9.05 7.28 -1.58
C GLN A 8 8.55 6.57 -2.82
N THR A 9 8.36 7.31 -3.90
CA THR A 9 8.01 6.73 -5.19
C THR A 9 9.31 6.35 -5.90
N ILE A 10 9.55 5.06 -6.05
CA ILE A 10 10.78 4.56 -6.66
C ILE A 10 10.62 4.46 -8.17
N ILE A 11 9.49 3.92 -8.62
CA ILE A 11 9.15 3.80 -10.05
C ILE A 11 7.70 4.20 -10.22
N ASP A 12 7.45 5.08 -11.18
CA ASP A 12 6.08 5.43 -11.57
C ASP A 12 6.05 5.42 -13.10
N GLY A 13 6.07 4.22 -13.65
CA GLY A 13 6.09 4.00 -15.09
C GLY A 13 4.70 3.82 -15.66
N GLU A 14 4.64 3.51 -16.94
CA GLU A 14 3.35 3.35 -17.62
C GLU A 14 2.59 2.12 -17.13
N ARG A 15 3.31 1.02 -16.80
CA ARG A 15 2.67 -0.24 -16.39
C ARG A 15 2.90 -0.56 -14.93
N ASN A 16 4.02 -0.14 -14.38
CA ASN A 16 4.46 -0.56 -13.06
C ASN A 16 4.68 0.64 -12.15
N CYS A 17 4.45 0.42 -10.88
CA CYS A 17 4.65 1.42 -9.85
C CYS A 17 5.29 0.71 -8.66
N VAL A 18 6.39 1.28 -8.14
CA VAL A 18 7.04 0.76 -6.95
C VAL A 18 7.15 1.89 -5.95
N MET A 19 6.58 1.68 -4.78
CA MET A 19 6.57 2.69 -3.72
C MET A 19 7.03 2.08 -2.41
N LYS A 20 7.78 2.85 -1.65
CA LYS A 20 8.26 2.44 -0.33
C LYS A 20 7.68 3.37 0.73
N PHE A 21 7.20 2.77 1.81
CA PHE A 21 6.58 3.50 2.92
C PHE A 21 7.31 3.15 4.20
N THR A 22 7.68 4.17 4.97
CA THR A 22 8.32 3.97 6.28
C THR A 22 7.59 4.79 7.33
N ASN A 23 7.65 4.30 8.56
CA ASN A 23 7.04 4.97 9.69
C ASN A 23 7.83 4.66 10.95
N VAL A 24 8.13 5.69 11.74
CA VAL A 24 8.60 5.53 13.11
C VAL A 24 7.47 6.04 14.00
N SER A 25 6.84 5.14 14.73
CA SER A 25 5.63 5.45 15.49
C SER A 25 5.94 6.33 16.71
N ASP A 26 5.07 7.29 16.98
CA ASP A 26 5.08 8.05 18.22
C ASP A 26 4.06 7.52 19.23
N GLY A 27 3.43 6.39 18.91
CA GLY A 27 2.41 5.77 19.76
C GLY A 27 0.97 6.03 19.30
N THR A 28 0.76 6.97 18.36
CA THR A 28 -0.62 7.25 17.88
C THR A 28 -1.09 6.33 16.79
N GLY A 29 -0.15 5.84 15.94
CA GLY A 29 -0.49 4.93 14.87
C GLY A 29 -1.21 5.56 13.70
N GLU A 30 -1.63 4.71 12.77
CA GLU A 30 -2.36 5.12 11.58
C GLU A 30 -3.66 4.33 11.48
N SER A 31 -4.72 4.96 10.99
CA SER A 31 -6.01 4.32 10.78
C SER A 31 -6.52 4.69 9.40
N ALA A 32 -6.57 3.73 8.50
CA ALA A 32 -7.06 3.89 7.13
C ALA A 32 -6.43 5.09 6.41
N VAL A 33 -5.11 5.24 6.53
CA VAL A 33 -4.39 6.34 5.89
C VAL A 33 -4.04 5.95 4.46
N ALA A 34 -4.44 6.80 3.49
CA ALA A 34 -4.17 6.54 2.07
C ALA A 34 -2.67 6.63 1.81
N LYS A 35 -2.07 5.51 1.42
CA LYS A 35 -0.64 5.45 1.09
C LYS A 35 -0.41 5.40 -0.41
N VAL A 36 -1.24 4.67 -1.13
CA VAL A 36 -1.20 4.65 -2.59
C VAL A 36 -2.42 5.41 -3.07
N ASP A 37 -2.17 6.60 -3.60
CA ASP A 37 -3.21 7.43 -4.22
C ASP A 37 -3.06 7.28 -5.73
N VAL A 38 -3.93 6.48 -6.34
CA VAL A 38 -3.80 6.17 -7.76
C VAL A 38 -3.99 7.40 -8.63
N SER A 39 -4.72 8.41 -8.15
CA SER A 39 -4.91 9.64 -8.90
C SER A 39 -3.61 10.45 -9.04
N ALA A 40 -2.65 10.22 -8.16
CA ALA A 40 -1.35 10.88 -8.18
C ALA A 40 -0.32 10.14 -9.04
N LEU A 41 -0.66 8.96 -9.56
CA LEU A 41 0.25 8.18 -10.38
C LEU A 41 0.22 8.67 -11.82
N ALA A 42 1.33 8.47 -12.54
CA ALA A 42 1.45 8.91 -13.93
C ALA A 42 0.41 8.20 -14.82
N THR A 43 -0.10 8.94 -15.79
CA THR A 43 -1.00 8.38 -16.80
C THR A 43 -0.20 7.53 -17.80
N ASN A 44 -0.93 6.73 -18.59
CA ASN A 44 -0.28 5.98 -19.66
C ASN A 44 -0.07 6.86 -20.91
N ALA A 45 0.51 6.28 -21.96
CA ALA A 45 0.81 7.02 -23.19
C ALA A 45 -0.45 7.57 -23.88
N ALA A 46 -1.61 6.95 -23.63
CA ALA A 46 -2.89 7.41 -24.17
C ALA A 46 -3.56 8.48 -23.29
N GLY A 47 -2.91 8.91 -22.21
CA GLY A 47 -3.45 9.91 -21.29
C GLY A 47 -4.48 9.39 -20.31
N GLN A 48 -4.63 8.08 -20.19
CA GLN A 48 -5.59 7.49 -19.26
C GLN A 48 -5.03 7.49 -17.84
N ALA A 49 -5.88 7.80 -16.87
CA ALA A 49 -5.51 7.78 -15.46
C ALA A 49 -5.54 6.35 -14.93
N CYS A 50 -4.63 6.05 -14.00
CA CYS A 50 -4.63 4.79 -13.29
C CYS A 50 -5.89 4.70 -12.41
N SER A 51 -6.65 3.61 -12.53
CA SER A 51 -7.89 3.43 -11.79
C SER A 51 -7.72 2.56 -10.54
N GLU A 52 -6.76 1.64 -10.59
CA GLU A 52 -6.44 0.75 -9.46
C GLU A 52 -5.09 0.11 -9.74
N VAL A 53 -4.58 -0.61 -8.76
CA VAL A 53 -3.32 -1.35 -8.91
C VAL A 53 -3.51 -2.79 -8.46
N ARG A 54 -2.75 -3.70 -9.06
CA ARG A 54 -2.63 -5.08 -8.61
C ARG A 54 -1.35 -5.16 -7.80
N ILE A 55 -1.40 -5.76 -6.63
CA ILE A 55 -0.22 -5.91 -5.79
C ILE A 55 0.58 -7.10 -6.31
N MET A 56 1.76 -6.83 -6.85
CA MET A 56 2.61 -7.85 -7.46
C MET A 56 3.57 -8.46 -6.45
N ARG A 57 4.05 -7.64 -5.53
CA ARG A 57 5.07 -8.05 -4.58
C ARG A 57 5.06 -7.13 -3.36
N ILE A 58 5.26 -7.71 -2.19
CA ILE A 58 5.38 -6.94 -0.94
C ILE A 58 6.69 -7.33 -0.27
N SER A 59 7.52 -6.33 0.02
CA SER A 59 8.70 -6.51 0.88
C SER A 59 8.46 -5.74 2.16
N HIS A 60 8.67 -6.36 3.30
CA HIS A 60 8.38 -5.69 4.56
C HIS A 60 9.37 -6.03 5.65
N ALA A 61 9.55 -5.08 6.56
CA ALA A 61 10.29 -5.25 7.80
C ALA A 61 9.56 -4.42 8.85
N ILE A 62 9.00 -5.09 9.85
CA ILE A 62 8.13 -4.46 10.85
C ILE A 62 8.64 -4.82 12.23
N VAL A 63 8.66 -3.85 13.13
CA VAL A 63 9.08 -4.05 14.50
C VAL A 63 7.99 -3.50 15.44
N GLY A 64 7.42 -4.37 16.25
CA GLY A 64 6.54 -4.02 17.35
C GLY A 64 5.07 -3.82 17.00
N MET A 65 4.72 -3.78 15.73
CA MET A 65 3.33 -3.57 15.32
C MET A 65 2.96 -4.51 14.19
N SER A 66 1.66 -4.62 13.88
CA SER A 66 1.19 -5.22 12.64
C SER A 66 0.62 -4.14 11.76
N VAL A 67 0.60 -4.37 10.44
CA VAL A 67 0.11 -3.41 9.46
C VAL A 67 -0.90 -4.09 8.56
N GLN A 68 -2.07 -3.49 8.43
CA GLN A 68 -3.12 -3.97 7.54
C GLN A 68 -3.18 -3.07 6.31
N LEU A 69 -3.19 -3.69 5.14
CA LEU A 69 -3.35 -3.00 3.87
C LEU A 69 -4.78 -3.22 3.39
N PHE A 70 -5.49 -2.12 3.12
CA PHE A 70 -6.88 -2.18 2.68
C PHE A 70 -7.03 -1.56 1.30
N PHE A 71 -7.91 -2.15 0.49
CA PHE A 71 -8.44 -1.47 -0.69
C PHE A 71 -9.55 -0.55 -0.25
N ASN A 72 -9.47 0.72 -0.64
CA ASN A 72 -10.43 1.75 -0.22
C ASN A 72 -11.79 1.53 -0.90
N ALA A 73 -12.84 1.60 -0.10
CA ALA A 73 -14.22 1.51 -0.58
C ALA A 73 -15.15 2.08 0.48
N SER A 74 -16.45 2.06 0.23
CA SER A 74 -17.44 2.42 1.26
C SER A 74 -17.27 1.53 2.49
N THR A 75 -17.02 0.24 2.28
CA THR A 75 -16.51 -0.67 3.31
C THR A 75 -15.15 -1.16 2.83
N ASN A 76 -14.09 -0.75 3.50
CA ASN A 76 -12.73 -1.11 3.09
C ASN A 76 -12.53 -2.62 3.12
N VAL A 77 -11.82 -3.14 2.12
CA VAL A 77 -11.57 -4.57 1.99
C VAL A 77 -10.11 -4.85 2.31
N LEU A 78 -9.87 -5.77 3.25
CA LEU A 78 -8.51 -6.13 3.62
C LEU A 78 -7.80 -6.81 2.45
N ALA A 79 -6.71 -6.19 1.99
CA ALA A 79 -5.89 -6.75 0.93
C ALA A 79 -4.87 -7.74 1.48
N MET A 80 -4.21 -7.36 2.57
CA MET A 80 -3.17 -8.19 3.18
C MET A 80 -2.89 -7.69 4.58
N GLU A 81 -2.69 -8.61 5.51
CA GLU A 81 -2.22 -8.26 6.85
C GLU A 81 -0.77 -8.71 6.98
N LEU A 82 0.09 -7.76 7.37
CA LEU A 82 1.50 -8.03 7.63
C LEU A 82 1.66 -8.25 9.13
N ALA A 83 2.11 -9.44 9.49
CA ALA A 83 2.16 -9.86 10.89
C ALA A 83 3.09 -8.98 11.74
N GLU A 84 2.82 -8.96 13.03
CA GLU A 84 3.61 -8.18 13.99
C GLU A 84 5.07 -8.66 14.00
N SER A 85 5.99 -7.70 13.98
CA SER A 85 7.43 -7.95 14.07
C SER A 85 7.92 -8.98 13.05
N SER A 86 7.41 -8.87 11.83
CA SER A 86 7.77 -9.79 10.74
C SER A 86 8.64 -9.10 9.70
N ASN A 87 9.35 -9.90 8.93
CA ASN A 87 10.08 -9.41 7.77
C ASN A 87 10.05 -10.46 6.66
N GLY A 88 10.36 -10.02 5.45
CA GLY A 88 10.41 -10.91 4.31
C GLY A 88 9.81 -10.26 3.08
N HIS A 89 9.52 -11.09 2.08
CA HIS A 89 8.80 -10.63 0.91
C HIS A 89 7.83 -11.70 0.43
N MET A 90 6.77 -11.23 -0.23
CA MET A 90 5.75 -12.09 -0.82
C MET A 90 5.63 -11.73 -2.30
N ASP A 91 5.66 -12.75 -3.15
CA ASP A 91 5.64 -12.56 -4.60
C ASP A 91 4.37 -13.19 -5.16
N PHE A 92 3.55 -12.37 -5.83
CA PHE A 92 2.27 -12.80 -6.38
C PHE A 92 2.29 -12.79 -7.92
N LYS A 93 3.47 -12.69 -8.53
CA LYS A 93 3.59 -12.54 -9.98
C LYS A 93 3.13 -13.78 -10.75
N ASN A 94 3.22 -14.95 -10.13
CA ASN A 94 2.84 -16.20 -10.79
C ASN A 94 1.39 -16.23 -11.27
N PHE A 95 0.53 -15.46 -10.61
CA PHE A 95 -0.88 -15.38 -11.02
C PHE A 95 -1.31 -13.94 -11.35
N GLY A 96 -0.34 -13.08 -11.68
CA GLY A 96 -0.63 -11.72 -12.13
C GLY A 96 -0.90 -10.70 -11.05
N GLY A 97 -0.57 -11.02 -9.78
CA GLY A 97 -0.75 -10.12 -8.66
C GLY A 97 -2.12 -10.23 -8.00
N ILE A 98 -2.29 -9.51 -6.89
CA ILE A 98 -3.57 -9.48 -6.17
C ILE A 98 -4.40 -8.33 -6.74
N PRO A 99 -5.53 -8.63 -7.40
CA PRO A 99 -6.40 -7.58 -7.94
C PRO A 99 -7.17 -6.88 -6.82
N ASN A 100 -7.65 -5.68 -7.11
CA ASN A 100 -8.50 -4.94 -6.19
C ASN A 100 -9.90 -5.55 -6.21
N ASN A 101 -10.30 -6.17 -5.11
CA ASN A 101 -11.60 -6.81 -4.98
C ASN A 101 -12.61 -5.98 -4.20
N ALA A 102 -12.35 -4.69 -4.03
CA ALA A 102 -13.27 -3.80 -3.33
C ALA A 102 -14.54 -3.58 -4.16
N GLY A 103 -15.60 -3.30 -3.48
CA GLY A 103 -16.90 -3.11 -4.09
C GLY A 103 -17.30 -1.65 -4.23
N SER A 104 -18.53 -1.36 -3.84
CA SER A 104 -19.13 -0.03 -3.97
C SER A 104 -18.26 1.04 -3.32
N GLY A 105 -18.06 2.14 -4.03
CA GLY A 105 -17.30 3.29 -3.52
C GLY A 105 -15.79 3.15 -3.64
N LYS A 106 -15.28 2.12 -4.32
CA LYS A 106 -13.84 1.98 -4.48
C LYS A 106 -13.28 3.08 -5.36
N ASN A 107 -12.09 3.57 -5.00
CA ASN A 107 -11.39 4.59 -5.80
C ASN A 107 -9.99 4.12 -6.25
N GLY A 108 -9.64 2.89 -5.96
CA GLY A 108 -8.35 2.30 -6.34
C GLY A 108 -7.23 2.49 -5.34
N ASP A 109 -7.42 3.31 -4.33
CA ASP A 109 -6.37 3.61 -3.34
C ASP A 109 -6.12 2.44 -2.40
N ILE A 110 -4.90 2.39 -1.85
CA ILE A 110 -4.53 1.45 -0.81
C ILE A 110 -4.29 2.23 0.48
N LEU A 111 -4.93 1.76 1.56
CA LEU A 111 -4.86 2.39 2.86
C LEU A 111 -4.09 1.50 3.83
N PHE A 112 -3.35 2.12 4.76
CA PHE A 112 -2.65 1.39 5.82
C PHE A 112 -3.31 1.67 7.15
N THR A 113 -3.43 0.61 7.97
CA THR A 113 -3.85 0.70 9.37
C THR A 113 -2.82 -0.05 10.21
N THR A 114 -2.30 0.60 11.26
CA THR A 114 -1.37 -0.07 12.18
C THR A 114 -2.13 -0.57 13.40
N LYS A 115 -1.66 -1.69 13.95
CA LYS A 115 -2.27 -2.30 15.15
C LYS A 115 -1.16 -2.69 16.13
N GLY A 116 -1.45 -2.55 17.41
CA GLY A 116 -0.50 -2.93 18.45
C GLY A 116 0.74 -2.04 18.51
N HIS A 117 0.66 -0.86 17.91
CA HIS A 117 1.77 0.07 17.80
C HIS A 117 2.06 0.75 19.14
N SER A 118 3.35 1.02 19.38
CA SER A 118 3.84 1.79 20.52
C SER A 118 4.90 2.75 20.03
N SER A 119 5.24 3.74 20.85
CA SER A 119 6.27 4.70 20.49
C SER A 119 7.60 3.98 20.21
N GLY A 120 8.22 4.28 19.09
CA GLY A 120 9.47 3.68 18.65
C GLY A 120 9.30 2.48 17.73
N ASP A 121 8.10 1.96 17.57
CA ASP A 121 7.83 0.88 16.61
C ASP A 121 7.99 1.41 15.18
N THR A 122 8.41 0.53 14.28
CA THR A 122 8.70 0.94 12.90
C THR A 122 8.10 -0.03 11.89
N TYR A 123 7.82 0.48 10.71
CA TYR A 123 7.63 -0.39 9.56
C TYR A 123 8.38 0.18 8.34
N SER A 124 8.82 -0.71 7.47
CA SER A 124 9.32 -0.38 6.16
C SER A 124 8.64 -1.34 5.19
N ILE A 125 7.82 -0.82 4.30
CA ILE A 125 7.01 -1.63 3.39
C ILE A 125 7.22 -1.11 1.98
N THR A 126 7.60 -2.02 1.07
CA THR A 126 7.74 -1.70 -0.35
C THR A 126 6.71 -2.48 -1.13
N LEU A 127 5.89 -1.78 -1.89
CA LEU A 127 4.87 -2.38 -2.75
C LEU A 127 5.31 -2.26 -4.21
N GLU A 128 5.37 -3.40 -4.87
CA GLU A 128 5.58 -3.48 -6.31
C GLU A 128 4.23 -3.78 -6.93
N MET A 129 3.75 -2.89 -7.78
CA MET A 129 2.37 -2.91 -8.26
C MET A 129 2.30 -2.79 -9.78
N ALA A 130 1.28 -3.40 -10.35
CA ALA A 130 0.95 -3.23 -11.77
C ALA A 130 -0.27 -2.34 -11.88
N LYS A 131 -0.20 -1.35 -12.76
CA LYS A 131 -1.29 -0.38 -12.94
C LYS A 131 -2.41 -0.97 -13.78
N VAL A 132 -3.65 -0.62 -13.43
CA VAL A 132 -4.84 -0.94 -14.21
C VAL A 132 -5.48 0.39 -14.61
N TYR A 133 -5.79 0.52 -15.88
CA TYR A 133 -6.37 1.75 -16.41
C TYR A 133 -7.84 1.52 -16.77
N SER A 134 -8.65 2.53 -16.50
CA SER A 134 -10.05 2.50 -16.91
C SER A 134 -10.16 2.85 -18.39
N ASP A 135 -11.08 2.21 -19.05
CA ASP A 135 -11.37 2.49 -20.46
C ASP A 135 -12.11 3.81 -20.65
#